data_068dbcbde677b3dd9c8d122ce3b0fc69
#
_entry.id   068dbcbde677b3dd9c8d122ce3b0fc69
#
_cell.length_a   1.000
_cell.length_b   1.000
_cell.length_c   1.000
_cell.angle_alpha   90.00
_cell.angle_beta   90.00
_cell.angle_gamma   90.00
#
_symmetry.space_group_name_H-M   'P 1'
#
loop_
_entity.id
_entity.type
_entity.pdbx_description
1 polymer ?
#
loop_
_entity_poly.entity_id
_entity_poly.type
_entity_poly.pdbx_seq_one_letter_code
_entity_poly.pdbx_strand_id
1 'polypeptide(L)'
;MKFAQQYNKTNFDIDTKDFTFEKLENLYKADANKVHNLNGLFLNQSQYGKQGVAIVADEKILVDLPLHFANTVEMILADLDGIETIKAGKVGFKVYEYESKNRKNKKCYSIKFVDL
;
A
#
# COMPACT_ATOMS: atom_id res chain seq x y z
N MET A 1 1.81 23.41 17.38
CA MET A 1 1.54 22.31 16.43
C MET A 1 0.34 21.52 16.92
N LYS A 2 -0.60 21.31 16.06
CA LYS A 2 -1.80 20.56 16.44
C LYS A 2 -1.57 19.06 16.21
N PHE A 3 -1.85 18.29 17.23
CA PHE A 3 -1.66 16.84 17.21
C PHE A 3 -2.35 16.18 16.02
N ALA A 4 -3.62 16.50 15.76
CA ALA A 4 -4.39 15.92 14.67
C ALA A 4 -3.81 16.25 13.29
N GLN A 5 -3.31 17.47 13.09
CA GLN A 5 -2.69 17.85 11.83
C GLN A 5 -1.43 17.04 11.56
N GLN A 6 -0.66 16.76 12.60
CA GLN A 6 0.60 16.02 12.45
C GLN A 6 0.36 14.53 12.17
N TYR A 7 -0.59 13.92 12.86
CA TYR A 7 -0.75 12.46 12.82
C TYR A 7 -1.83 11.97 11.86
N ASN A 8 -2.75 12.85 11.46
CA ASN A 8 -3.73 12.49 10.44
C ASN A 8 -3.25 12.79 9.02
N LYS A 9 -2.18 13.57 8.90
CA LYS A 9 -1.60 13.93 7.61
C LYS A 9 -0.67 12.83 7.14
N THR A 10 -0.83 12.38 5.91
CA THR A 10 0.10 11.41 5.35
C THR A 10 1.43 12.12 5.02
N ASN A 11 2.53 11.36 5.04
CA ASN A 11 3.85 11.89 4.69
C ASN A 11 3.97 12.28 3.21
N PHE A 12 2.95 12.03 2.42
CA PHE A 12 2.98 12.17 0.98
C PHE A 12 2.11 13.31 0.44
N ASP A 13 1.45 14.06 1.33
CA ASP A 13 0.62 15.23 0.95
C ASP A 13 -0.39 14.97 -0.16
N ILE A 14 -0.95 13.78 -0.20
CA ILE A 14 -1.93 13.39 -1.22
C ILE A 14 -3.32 13.45 -0.62
N ASP A 15 -4.23 14.18 -1.28
CA ASP A 15 -5.63 14.20 -0.89
C ASP A 15 -6.32 12.95 -1.43
N THR A 16 -6.70 12.06 -0.51
CA THR A 16 -7.33 10.79 -0.85
C THR A 16 -8.84 10.79 -0.65
N LYS A 17 -9.43 11.97 -0.49
CA LYS A 17 -10.86 12.12 -0.16
C LYS A 17 -11.77 11.41 -1.17
N ASP A 18 -11.45 11.51 -2.44
CA ASP A 18 -12.28 10.94 -3.52
C ASP A 18 -11.79 9.56 -3.98
N PHE A 19 -10.82 8.99 -3.27
CA PHE A 19 -10.27 7.68 -3.64
C PHE A 19 -11.16 6.56 -3.09
N THR A 20 -11.22 5.45 -3.82
CA THR A 20 -11.96 4.26 -3.39
C THR A 20 -10.98 3.18 -2.95
N PHE A 21 -11.41 2.37 -1.98
CA PHE A 21 -10.62 1.20 -1.57
C PHE A 21 -10.78 0.08 -2.59
N GLU A 22 -9.65 -0.57 -2.92
CA GLU A 22 -9.63 -1.69 -3.84
C GLU A 22 -8.85 -2.84 -3.20
N LYS A 23 -9.28 -4.07 -3.49
CA LYS A 23 -8.62 -5.26 -2.96
C LYS A 23 -7.54 -5.73 -3.93
N LEU A 24 -6.46 -6.30 -3.39
CA LEU A 24 -5.39 -6.87 -4.21
C LEU A 24 -5.93 -7.94 -5.17
N GLU A 25 -6.86 -8.75 -4.70
CA GLU A 25 -7.50 -9.78 -5.53
C GLU A 25 -8.11 -9.20 -6.80
N ASN A 26 -8.83 -8.08 -6.67
CA ASN A 26 -9.48 -7.43 -7.80
C ASN A 26 -8.47 -6.86 -8.78
N LEU A 27 -7.39 -6.28 -8.27
CA LEU A 27 -6.32 -5.76 -9.11
C LEU A 27 -5.63 -6.89 -9.89
N TYR A 28 -5.39 -8.01 -9.23
CA TYR A 28 -4.78 -9.17 -9.86
C TYR A 28 -5.66 -9.75 -10.96
N LYS A 29 -6.96 -9.88 -10.71
CA LYS A 29 -7.91 -10.41 -11.68
C LYS A 29 -8.12 -9.48 -12.87
N ALA A 30 -8.02 -8.17 -12.66
CA ALA A 30 -8.15 -7.20 -13.74
C ALA A 30 -6.93 -7.25 -14.68
N ASP A 31 -5.73 -7.31 -14.12
CA ASP A 31 -4.49 -7.44 -14.91
C ASP A 31 -3.36 -7.94 -13.99
N ALA A 32 -3.06 -9.22 -14.09
CA ALA A 32 -2.06 -9.87 -13.24
C ALA A 32 -0.63 -9.35 -13.47
N ASN A 33 -0.36 -8.76 -14.62
CA ASN A 33 0.98 -8.30 -14.98
C ASN A 33 1.18 -6.79 -14.82
N LYS A 34 0.14 -6.08 -14.39
CA LYS A 34 0.20 -4.62 -14.31
C LYS A 34 1.10 -4.18 -13.16
N VAL A 35 1.95 -3.19 -13.44
CA VAL A 35 2.72 -2.50 -12.42
C VAL A 35 1.96 -1.23 -12.05
N HIS A 36 1.60 -1.13 -10.77
CA HIS A 36 0.90 0.04 -10.24
C HIS A 36 1.92 1.03 -9.68
N ASN A 37 1.70 2.31 -9.92
CA ASN A 37 2.57 3.34 -9.36
C ASN A 37 2.29 3.49 -7.87
N LEU A 38 3.34 3.43 -7.05
CA LEU A 38 3.21 3.66 -5.62
C LEU A 38 3.45 5.15 -5.35
N ASN A 39 2.39 5.85 -4.96
CA ASN A 39 2.45 7.29 -4.72
C ASN A 39 2.53 7.63 -3.24
N GLY A 40 2.19 6.71 -2.38
CA GLY A 40 2.29 6.90 -0.94
C GLY A 40 1.93 5.65 -0.17
N LEU A 41 2.21 5.69 1.12
CA LEU A 41 1.90 4.62 2.06
C LEU A 41 1.46 5.25 3.38
N PHE A 42 0.55 4.59 4.08
CA PHE A 42 0.22 4.96 5.45
C PHE A 42 -0.22 3.73 6.24
N LEU A 43 -0.29 3.89 7.56
CA LEU A 43 -0.78 2.84 8.44
C LEU A 43 -2.17 3.19 8.93
N ASN A 44 -3.06 2.22 8.86
CA ASN A 44 -4.41 2.33 9.36
C ASN A 44 -4.58 1.40 10.55
N GLN A 45 -5.28 1.85 11.60
CA GLN A 45 -5.55 1.02 12.76
C GLN A 45 -6.81 0.23 12.52
N SER A 46 -6.71 -1.10 12.56
CA SER A 46 -7.86 -1.99 12.43
C SER A 46 -8.05 -2.76 13.72
N GLN A 47 -9.15 -3.51 13.81
CA GLN A 47 -9.40 -4.39 14.96
C GLN A 47 -8.35 -5.50 15.08
N TYR A 48 -7.62 -5.78 14.01
CA TYR A 48 -6.58 -6.81 13.98
C TYR A 48 -5.18 -6.23 14.14
N GLY A 49 -5.06 -4.92 14.40
CA GLY A 49 -3.79 -4.23 14.54
C GLY A 49 -3.57 -3.21 13.43
N LYS A 50 -2.32 -2.83 13.24
CA LYS A 50 -1.95 -1.87 12.19
C LYS A 50 -1.96 -2.54 10.82
N GLN A 51 -2.49 -1.83 9.83
CA GLN A 51 -2.55 -2.32 8.46
C GLN A 51 -1.97 -1.27 7.53
N GLY A 52 -1.06 -1.70 6.65
CA GLY A 52 -0.49 -0.83 5.63
C GLY A 52 -1.50 -0.58 4.50
N VAL A 53 -1.49 0.64 3.98
CA VAL A 53 -2.34 1.03 2.85
C VAL A 53 -1.45 1.72 1.81
N ALA A 54 -1.54 1.25 0.57
CA ALA A 54 -0.83 1.86 -0.55
C ALA A 54 -1.73 2.86 -1.25
N ILE A 55 -1.15 3.98 -1.65
CA ILE A 55 -1.85 5.04 -2.37
C ILE A 55 -1.44 4.98 -3.85
N VAL A 56 -2.42 4.79 -4.74
CA VAL A 56 -2.21 4.79 -6.18
C VAL A 56 -2.99 5.97 -6.75
N ALA A 57 -2.33 7.13 -6.82
CA ALA A 57 -2.99 8.39 -7.13
C ALA A 57 -3.51 8.47 -8.57
N ASP A 58 -2.79 7.91 -9.53
CA ASP A 58 -3.20 7.93 -10.94
C ASP A 58 -4.45 7.09 -11.19
N GLU A 59 -4.69 6.08 -10.37
CA GLU A 59 -5.91 5.25 -10.45
C GLU A 59 -6.98 5.68 -9.43
N LYS A 60 -6.66 6.63 -8.56
CA LYS A 60 -7.52 7.12 -7.48
C LYS A 60 -8.02 6.01 -6.58
N ILE A 61 -7.13 5.12 -6.19
CA ILE A 61 -7.45 4.00 -5.32
C ILE A 61 -6.51 3.92 -4.12
N LEU A 62 -7.05 3.35 -3.05
CA LEU A 62 -6.29 2.97 -1.86
C LEU A 62 -6.34 1.45 -1.78
N VAL A 63 -5.20 0.83 -1.54
CA VAL A 63 -5.09 -0.62 -1.56
C VAL A 63 -4.65 -1.12 -0.18
N ASP A 64 -5.50 -1.91 0.46
CA ASP A 64 -5.15 -2.54 1.73
C ASP A 64 -4.09 -3.62 1.48
N LEU A 65 -2.97 -3.51 2.15
CA LEU A 65 -1.90 -4.49 2.07
C LEU A 65 -2.10 -5.60 3.10
N PRO A 66 -1.52 -6.78 2.88
CA PRO A 66 -1.59 -7.84 3.90
C PRO A 66 -1.05 -7.35 5.25
N LEU A 67 -1.59 -7.88 6.34
CA LEU A 67 -1.22 -7.43 7.69
C LEU A 67 0.28 -7.54 7.96
N HIS A 68 0.95 -8.53 7.39
CA HIS A 68 2.38 -8.70 7.59
C HIS A 68 3.22 -7.57 6.98
N PHE A 69 2.64 -6.74 6.10
CA PHE A 69 3.32 -5.58 5.54
C PHE A 69 3.34 -4.37 6.48
N ALA A 70 2.61 -4.40 7.59
CA ALA A 70 2.57 -3.26 8.50
C ALA A 70 3.96 -2.86 8.98
N ASN A 71 4.82 -3.82 9.34
CA ASN A 71 6.19 -3.54 9.77
C ASN A 71 7.02 -2.96 8.64
N THR A 72 6.85 -3.46 7.43
CA THR A 72 7.55 -2.94 6.25
C THR A 72 7.16 -1.49 5.99
N VAL A 73 5.87 -1.18 6.09
CA VAL A 73 5.38 0.19 5.92
C VAL A 73 5.95 1.11 7.01
N GLU A 74 5.98 0.66 8.27
CA GLU A 74 6.60 1.43 9.35
C GLU A 74 8.07 1.73 9.06
N MET A 75 8.82 0.76 8.56
CA MET A 75 10.23 0.94 8.21
C MET A 75 10.41 1.96 7.10
N ILE A 76 9.56 1.91 6.07
CA ILE A 76 9.61 2.86 4.96
C ILE A 76 9.27 4.27 5.44
N LEU A 77 8.25 4.40 6.29
CA LEU A 77 7.83 5.71 6.81
C LEU A 77 8.86 6.32 7.75
N ALA A 78 9.74 5.51 8.34
CA ALA A 78 10.85 5.99 9.15
C ALA A 78 12.09 6.33 8.32
N ASP A 79 12.10 6.02 7.03
CA ASP A 79 13.23 6.21 6.13
C ASP A 79 12.94 7.37 5.17
N LEU A 80 13.61 8.51 5.40
CA LEU A 80 13.42 9.70 4.57
C LEU A 80 13.78 9.45 3.11
N ASP A 81 14.82 8.66 2.84
CA ASP A 81 15.20 8.32 1.46
C ASP A 81 14.13 7.48 0.79
N GLY A 82 13.50 6.56 1.52
CA GLY A 82 12.40 5.76 1.01
C GLY A 82 11.20 6.63 0.64
N ILE A 83 10.84 7.56 1.52
CA ILE A 83 9.74 8.50 1.27
C ILE A 83 10.02 9.36 0.03
N GLU A 84 11.23 9.92 -0.08
CA GLU A 84 11.60 10.75 -1.21
C GLU A 84 11.59 9.96 -2.53
N THR A 85 12.03 8.72 -2.51
CA THR A 85 12.02 7.84 -3.68
C THR A 85 10.58 7.59 -4.16
N ILE A 86 9.66 7.35 -3.24
CA ILE A 86 8.25 7.17 -3.55
C ILE A 86 7.66 8.46 -4.12
N LYS A 87 7.94 9.61 -3.49
CA LYS A 87 7.47 10.91 -3.96
C LYS A 87 7.97 11.25 -5.36
N ALA A 88 9.17 10.78 -5.70
CA ALA A 88 9.76 11.02 -7.02
C ALA A 88 9.15 10.12 -8.12
N GLY A 89 8.22 9.23 -7.77
CA GLY A 89 7.59 8.34 -8.73
C GLY A 89 8.48 7.21 -9.22
N LYS A 90 9.45 6.81 -8.40
CA LYS A 90 10.42 5.78 -8.78
C LYS A 90 10.11 4.40 -8.25
N VAL A 91 8.95 4.24 -7.60
CA VAL A 91 8.56 2.96 -7.00
C VAL A 91 7.17 2.57 -7.49
N GLY A 92 7.03 1.31 -7.82
CA GLY A 92 5.75 0.72 -8.13
C GLY A 92 5.58 -0.60 -7.40
N PHE A 93 4.50 -1.30 -7.68
CA PHE A 93 4.30 -2.64 -7.15
C PHE A 93 3.49 -3.48 -8.12
N LYS A 94 3.70 -4.79 -8.02
CA LYS A 94 2.89 -5.80 -8.73
C LYS A 94 2.18 -6.64 -7.69
N VAL A 95 0.96 -7.03 -8.00
CA VAL A 95 0.21 -7.97 -7.18
C VAL A 95 0.53 -9.38 -7.66
N TYR A 96 0.69 -10.30 -6.73
CA TYR A 96 0.86 -11.72 -7.06
C TYR A 96 -0.05 -12.58 -6.17
N GLU A 97 -0.35 -13.75 -6.68
CA GLU A 97 -1.20 -14.74 -6.01
C GLU A 97 -0.33 -15.87 -5.47
N TYR A 98 -0.65 -16.36 -4.29
CA TYR A 98 0.04 -17.51 -3.73
C TYR A 98 -0.94 -18.34 -2.91
N GLU A 99 -0.60 -19.62 -2.65
CA GLU A 99 -1.39 -20.46 -1.79
C GLU A 99 -0.97 -20.31 -0.34
N SER A 100 -1.97 -20.23 0.55
CA SER A 100 -1.72 -20.16 1.97
C SER A 100 -1.08 -21.47 2.47
N LYS A 101 0.00 -21.36 3.24
CA LYS A 101 0.67 -22.54 3.84
C LYS A 101 -0.21 -23.24 4.87
N ASN A 102 -1.12 -22.50 5.48
CA ASN A 102 -1.96 -23.02 6.57
C ASN A 102 -3.33 -23.50 6.11
N ARG A 103 -3.73 -23.14 4.91
CA ARG A 103 -5.04 -23.53 4.37
C ARG A 103 -4.87 -23.93 2.91
N LYS A 104 -4.95 -25.23 2.65
CA LYS A 104 -4.90 -25.75 1.28
C LYS A 104 -6.08 -25.20 0.49
N ASN A 105 -5.86 -24.88 -0.77
CA ASN A 105 -6.85 -24.36 -1.71
C ASN A 105 -7.32 -22.93 -1.42
N LYS A 106 -6.70 -22.23 -0.47
CA LYS A 106 -7.01 -20.81 -0.28
C LYS A 106 -5.97 -19.95 -0.99
N LYS A 107 -6.43 -19.16 -1.94
CA LYS A 107 -5.58 -18.20 -2.65
C LYS A 107 -5.42 -16.93 -1.81
N CYS A 108 -4.20 -16.48 -1.70
CA CYS A 108 -3.85 -15.23 -1.02
C CYS A 108 -3.17 -14.29 -2.01
N TYR A 109 -3.19 -13.01 -1.69
CA TYR A 109 -2.63 -11.98 -2.56
C TYR A 109 -1.66 -11.12 -1.78
N SER A 110 -0.56 -10.74 -2.42
CA SER A 110 0.44 -9.89 -1.82
C SER A 110 1.04 -9.00 -2.90
N ILE A 111 1.99 -8.15 -2.51
CA ILE A 111 2.63 -7.25 -3.45
C ILE A 111 4.14 -7.45 -3.45
N LYS A 112 4.73 -7.09 -4.57
CA LYS A 112 6.18 -7.03 -4.75
C LYS A 112 6.53 -5.65 -5.25
N PHE A 113 7.43 -4.96 -4.54
CA PHE A 113 7.88 -3.63 -4.96
C PHE A 113 8.72 -3.74 -6.23
N VAL A 114 8.59 -2.74 -7.08
CA VAL A 114 9.29 -2.66 -8.35
C VAL A 114 9.92 -1.28 -8.48
N ASP A 115 11.18 -1.23 -8.89
CA ASP A 115 11.84 0.03 -9.20
C ASP A 115 11.37 0.52 -10.58
N LEU A 116 11.03 1.78 -10.65
CA LEU A 116 10.56 2.40 -11.90
C LEU A 116 11.62 3.31 -12.51
#